data_72b8dd3888cb58a54407974de7535a9e
#
_entry.id   72b8dd3888cb58a54407974de7535a9e
#
_cell.length_a   1.000
_cell.length_b   1.000
_cell.length_c   1.000
_cell.angle_alpha   90.00
_cell.angle_beta   90.00
_cell.angle_gamma   90.00
#
_symmetry.space_group_name_H-M   'P 1'
#
loop_
_entity.id
_entity.type
_entity.pdbx_description
1 polymer ?
#
loop_
_entity_poly.entity_id
_entity_poly.type
_entity_poly.pdbx_seq_one_letter_code
_entity_poly.pdbx_strand_id
1 'polypeptide(L)'
;MIVLIIWSSHLINLESCPFPWSNPMRPVRVVIYGAGTMGLLATRLLTEKGVQIVGAIARSAAKRGVDLGTLSGLDPLGVKIDTNAERVLTSVRPDVVMLATQSFIPEIYDQMAMCIEAGANVLTISEETFFPWNTSPTLTAQLDRLAKARGVTVTGGGHQDSFWIHQVAALMGASHRIDSVKGYATWNADEYGADVITTKHVGETLEAFENGTADADAPPTYGRNVLGALAQASSLTPVSWEATVRPVVVDHDRPSQSLGSMLAAGTVIGYSDVDTMRTAEGPVFTFEMAGYVYGPDESDKNVWDIYGEPDLHLENGVVPSYTTTCTQWVNRVPDVINAAPGVVTIDQMPPLSYRALPLQRYVHDGMLT
;
A
#
# COMPACT_ATOMS: atom_id res chain seq x y z
N MET A 1 2.30 47.89 -33.66
CA MET A 1 2.04 46.73 -34.51
C MET A 1 1.58 45.63 -33.59
N ILE A 2 0.24 45.51 -33.41
CA ILE A 2 -0.39 44.53 -32.51
C ILE A 2 -0.65 43.29 -33.34
N VAL A 3 0.00 42.18 -33.00
CA VAL A 3 -0.26 40.88 -33.64
C VAL A 3 -1.43 40.25 -32.91
N LEU A 4 -2.59 40.26 -33.54
CA LEU A 4 -3.76 39.47 -33.09
C LEU A 4 -3.51 38.00 -33.48
N ILE A 5 -3.31 37.13 -32.52
CA ILE A 5 -3.36 35.66 -32.71
C ILE A 5 -4.82 35.25 -32.62
N ILE A 6 -5.46 34.98 -33.75
CA ILE A 6 -6.79 34.40 -33.82
C ILE A 6 -6.64 32.90 -33.63
N TRP A 7 -7.06 32.37 -32.46
CA TRP A 7 -7.27 30.95 -32.27
C TRP A 7 -8.59 30.55 -32.96
N SER A 8 -8.46 29.83 -34.06
CA SER A 8 -9.62 29.20 -34.68
C SER A 8 -10.09 28.08 -33.77
N SER A 9 -11.31 28.19 -33.22
CA SER A 9 -12.00 27.12 -32.49
C SER A 9 -12.36 25.97 -33.44
N HIS A 10 -11.44 25.06 -33.68
CA HIS A 10 -11.80 23.76 -34.22
C HIS A 10 -12.38 22.93 -33.04
N LEU A 11 -13.67 22.78 -33.07
CA LEU A 11 -14.34 21.72 -32.29
C LEU A 11 -13.78 20.40 -32.80
N ILE A 12 -12.88 19.80 -32.04
CA ILE A 12 -12.41 18.44 -32.29
C ILE A 12 -13.64 17.55 -32.09
N ASN A 13 -14.17 17.01 -33.17
CA ASN A 13 -15.23 16.02 -33.11
C ASN A 13 -14.63 14.75 -32.50
N LEU A 14 -14.89 14.52 -31.21
CA LEU A 14 -14.39 13.38 -30.44
C LEU A 14 -14.90 12.03 -30.97
N GLU A 15 -15.90 12.03 -31.86
CA GLU A 15 -16.42 10.82 -32.50
C GLU A 15 -15.51 10.25 -33.60
N SER A 16 -14.54 11.01 -34.10
CA SER A 16 -13.62 10.59 -35.17
C SER A 16 -12.19 10.30 -34.69
N CYS A 17 -11.94 10.34 -33.40
CA CYS A 17 -10.64 9.99 -32.85
C CYS A 17 -10.49 8.45 -32.84
N PRO A 18 -9.49 7.86 -33.53
CA PRO A 18 -9.34 6.40 -33.57
C PRO A 18 -8.66 5.87 -32.29
N PHE A 19 -9.15 6.33 -31.15
CA PHE A 19 -8.78 5.67 -29.91
C PHE A 19 -9.65 4.42 -29.73
N PRO A 20 -9.09 3.30 -29.25
CA PRO A 20 -9.81 2.00 -29.11
C PRO A 20 -10.86 2.01 -27.97
N TRP A 21 -11.48 3.16 -27.70
CA TRP A 21 -12.41 3.39 -26.58
C TRP A 21 -13.90 3.20 -26.94
N SER A 22 -14.20 2.60 -28.10
CA SER A 22 -15.58 2.57 -28.65
C SER A 22 -16.50 1.49 -28.07
N ASN A 23 -15.99 0.55 -27.28
CA ASN A 23 -16.84 -0.46 -26.63
C ASN A 23 -17.27 0.02 -25.23
N PRO A 24 -18.58 -0.01 -24.90
CA PRO A 24 -19.05 0.27 -23.56
C PRO A 24 -18.62 -0.88 -22.63
N MET A 25 -17.46 -0.73 -22.00
CA MET A 25 -17.03 -1.66 -20.95
C MET A 25 -17.90 -1.45 -19.70
N ARG A 26 -18.35 -2.53 -19.07
CA ARG A 26 -19.02 -2.41 -17.77
C ARG A 26 -18.06 -1.85 -16.71
N PRO A 27 -18.57 -1.20 -15.66
CA PRO A 27 -17.72 -0.80 -14.53
C PRO A 27 -17.02 -1.99 -13.89
N VAL A 28 -15.81 -1.74 -13.36
CA VAL A 28 -15.13 -2.70 -12.49
C VAL A 28 -15.98 -2.92 -11.23
N ARG A 29 -16.15 -4.16 -10.82
CA ARG A 29 -16.94 -4.57 -9.65
C ARG A 29 -16.02 -4.87 -8.48
N VAL A 30 -16.15 -4.12 -7.39
CA VAL A 30 -15.24 -4.21 -6.24
C VAL A 30 -16.01 -4.57 -4.97
N VAL A 31 -15.42 -5.44 -4.17
CA VAL A 31 -15.80 -5.66 -2.77
C VAL A 31 -14.75 -4.99 -1.87
N ILE A 32 -15.21 -4.22 -0.89
CA ILE A 32 -14.37 -3.68 0.18
C ILE A 32 -14.38 -4.68 1.34
N TYR A 33 -13.22 -5.28 1.61
CA TYR A 33 -13.02 -6.19 2.73
C TYR A 33 -12.16 -5.51 3.80
N GLY A 34 -12.82 -4.95 4.79
CA GLY A 34 -12.25 -4.09 5.82
C GLY A 34 -12.87 -2.69 5.75
N ALA A 35 -14.09 -2.51 6.28
CA ALA A 35 -14.76 -1.21 6.35
C ALA A 35 -14.25 -0.37 7.55
N GLY A 36 -12.93 -0.29 7.70
CA GLY A 36 -12.19 0.62 8.58
C GLY A 36 -11.86 1.95 7.87
N THR A 37 -11.02 2.76 8.49
CA THR A 37 -10.65 4.09 8.00
C THR A 37 -10.16 4.07 6.55
N MET A 38 -9.23 3.16 6.21
CA MET A 38 -8.69 3.02 4.86
C MET A 38 -9.74 2.53 3.85
N GLY A 39 -10.56 1.54 4.22
CA GLY A 39 -11.63 1.03 3.35
C GLY A 39 -12.71 2.08 3.07
N LEU A 40 -13.04 2.94 4.03
CA LEU A 40 -13.99 4.03 3.84
C LEU A 40 -13.43 5.12 2.91
N LEU A 41 -12.17 5.50 3.06
CA LEU A 41 -11.51 6.44 2.14
C LEU A 41 -11.43 5.83 0.73
N ALA A 42 -11.03 4.58 0.59
CA ALA A 42 -11.00 3.90 -0.70
C ALA A 42 -12.38 3.83 -1.36
N THR A 43 -13.46 3.61 -0.58
CA THR A 43 -14.84 3.63 -1.07
C THR A 43 -15.18 4.93 -1.79
N ARG A 44 -14.84 6.08 -1.19
CA ARG A 44 -15.05 7.39 -1.81
C ARG A 44 -14.25 7.53 -3.10
N LEU A 45 -12.95 7.24 -3.07
CA LEU A 45 -12.08 7.37 -4.23
C LEU A 45 -12.47 6.44 -5.40
N LEU A 46 -12.90 5.22 -5.11
CA LEU A 46 -13.39 4.26 -6.11
C LEU A 46 -14.68 4.75 -6.78
N THR A 47 -15.59 5.29 -5.99
CA THR A 47 -16.85 5.84 -6.51
C THR A 47 -16.59 7.00 -7.48
N GLU A 48 -15.68 7.90 -7.13
CA GLU A 48 -15.22 9.01 -7.99
C GLU A 48 -14.56 8.51 -9.29
N LYS A 49 -13.98 7.31 -9.28
CA LYS A 49 -13.34 6.66 -10.46
C LYS A 49 -14.30 5.74 -11.24
N GLY A 50 -15.60 5.81 -10.98
CA GLY A 50 -16.61 5.06 -11.73
C GLY A 50 -16.64 3.56 -11.46
N VAL A 51 -16.08 3.12 -10.33
CA VAL A 51 -16.11 1.71 -9.90
C VAL A 51 -17.48 1.40 -9.28
N GLN A 52 -18.02 0.24 -9.59
CA GLN A 52 -19.20 -0.28 -8.93
C GLN A 52 -18.81 -1.07 -7.68
N ILE A 53 -19.06 -0.52 -6.51
CA ILE A 53 -18.91 -1.27 -5.26
C ILE A 53 -20.12 -2.18 -5.11
N VAL A 54 -19.88 -3.50 -5.05
CA VAL A 54 -20.93 -4.52 -5.07
C VAL A 54 -21.08 -5.25 -3.74
N GLY A 55 -20.19 -5.03 -2.79
CA GLY A 55 -20.26 -5.62 -1.46
C GLY A 55 -19.28 -4.99 -0.49
N ALA A 56 -19.55 -5.17 0.79
CA ALA A 56 -18.69 -4.69 1.88
C ALA A 56 -18.67 -5.70 3.02
N ILE A 57 -17.48 -5.97 3.55
CA ILE A 57 -17.25 -6.95 4.61
C ILE A 57 -16.53 -6.26 5.77
N ALA A 58 -16.99 -6.48 7.00
CA ALA A 58 -16.32 -6.02 8.21
C ALA A 58 -16.45 -7.04 9.33
N ARG A 59 -15.43 -7.11 10.21
CA ARG A 59 -15.46 -7.98 11.41
C ARG A 59 -16.47 -7.49 12.45
N SER A 60 -16.64 -6.18 12.60
CA SER A 60 -17.47 -5.58 13.64
C SER A 60 -18.96 -5.80 13.40
N ALA A 61 -19.62 -6.48 14.33
CA ALA A 61 -21.07 -6.67 14.32
C ALA A 61 -21.84 -5.34 14.36
N ALA A 62 -21.29 -4.30 14.97
CA ALA A 62 -21.89 -2.96 15.04
C ALA A 62 -22.05 -2.30 13.67
N LYS A 63 -21.22 -2.69 12.69
CA LYS A 63 -21.31 -2.17 11.32
C LYS A 63 -22.25 -2.96 10.42
N ARG A 64 -22.72 -4.14 10.87
CA ARG A 64 -23.57 -5.00 10.05
C ARG A 64 -24.89 -4.32 9.69
N GLY A 65 -25.23 -4.33 8.41
CA GLY A 65 -26.45 -3.72 7.87
C GLY A 65 -26.36 -2.21 7.63
N VAL A 66 -25.29 -1.55 8.07
CA VAL A 66 -25.04 -0.13 7.77
C VAL A 66 -24.66 -0.01 6.29
N ASP A 67 -25.15 1.04 5.62
CA ASP A 67 -24.77 1.33 4.23
C ASP A 67 -23.34 1.86 4.17
N LEU A 68 -22.52 1.26 3.29
CA LEU A 68 -21.11 1.62 3.14
C LEU A 68 -20.92 3.06 2.66
N GLY A 69 -21.76 3.52 1.73
CA GLY A 69 -21.72 4.91 1.23
C GLY A 69 -21.95 5.90 2.37
N THR A 70 -23.02 5.71 3.13
CA THR A 70 -23.35 6.55 4.29
C THR A 70 -22.18 6.57 5.30
N LEU A 71 -21.58 5.41 5.60
CA LEU A 71 -20.46 5.33 6.52
C LEU A 71 -19.20 6.00 5.96
N SER A 72 -19.06 6.09 4.63
CA SER A 72 -17.96 6.75 3.92
C SER A 72 -18.19 8.25 3.67
N GLY A 73 -19.32 8.82 4.17
CA GLY A 73 -19.67 10.22 3.96
C GLY A 73 -20.23 10.53 2.56
N LEU A 74 -20.72 9.52 1.86
CA LEU A 74 -21.37 9.62 0.55
C LEU A 74 -22.88 9.46 0.69
N ASP A 75 -23.62 9.73 -0.41
CA ASP A 75 -24.98 9.27 -0.54
C ASP A 75 -25.05 7.74 -0.42
N PRO A 76 -26.18 7.16 0.04
CA PRO A 76 -26.31 5.72 0.15
C PRO A 76 -26.00 5.00 -1.16
N LEU A 77 -25.07 4.06 -1.14
CA LEU A 77 -24.72 3.23 -2.29
C LEU A 77 -25.64 1.99 -2.46
N GLY A 78 -26.50 1.72 -1.48
CA GLY A 78 -27.29 0.49 -1.43
C GLY A 78 -26.47 -0.75 -1.04
N VAL A 79 -25.21 -0.58 -0.66
CA VAL A 79 -24.27 -1.65 -0.27
C VAL A 79 -24.24 -1.76 1.25
N LYS A 80 -24.93 -2.75 1.78
CA LYS A 80 -24.92 -3.03 3.23
C LYS A 80 -23.70 -3.84 3.63
N ILE A 81 -23.03 -3.40 4.69
CA ILE A 81 -21.89 -4.12 5.28
C ILE A 81 -22.39 -5.44 5.88
N ASP A 82 -21.66 -6.53 5.59
CA ASP A 82 -21.91 -7.85 6.15
C ASP A 82 -20.69 -8.34 6.95
N THR A 83 -20.92 -9.28 7.86
CA THR A 83 -19.86 -9.97 8.62
C THR A 83 -19.55 -11.36 8.09
N ASN A 84 -20.33 -11.87 7.13
CA ASN A 84 -20.11 -13.16 6.48
C ASN A 84 -19.48 -12.96 5.11
N ALA A 85 -18.16 -13.12 5.05
CA ALA A 85 -17.38 -12.89 3.84
C ALA A 85 -17.74 -13.86 2.70
N GLU A 86 -17.87 -15.14 3.00
CA GLU A 86 -18.20 -16.19 2.02
C GLU A 86 -19.54 -15.88 1.34
N ARG A 87 -20.56 -15.51 2.11
CA ARG A 87 -21.87 -15.14 1.58
C ARG A 87 -21.78 -13.94 0.64
N VAL A 88 -21.04 -12.89 1.02
CA VAL A 88 -20.88 -11.71 0.17
C VAL A 88 -20.19 -12.10 -1.13
N LEU A 89 -19.01 -12.71 -1.05
CA LEU A 89 -18.18 -13.03 -2.22
C LEU A 89 -18.92 -13.93 -3.23
N THR A 90 -19.60 -14.97 -2.75
CA THR A 90 -20.36 -15.89 -3.61
C THR A 90 -21.56 -15.24 -4.26
N SER A 91 -22.25 -14.31 -3.56
CA SER A 91 -23.44 -13.65 -4.07
C SER A 91 -23.16 -12.59 -5.13
N VAL A 92 -22.03 -11.84 -5.00
CA VAL A 92 -21.78 -10.68 -5.87
C VAL A 92 -20.74 -10.93 -6.96
N ARG A 93 -19.85 -11.94 -6.82
CA ARG A 93 -18.78 -12.26 -7.78
C ARG A 93 -18.03 -11.00 -8.25
N PRO A 94 -17.19 -10.41 -7.40
CA PRO A 94 -16.45 -9.19 -7.75
C PRO A 94 -15.30 -9.49 -8.73
N ASP A 95 -14.86 -8.49 -9.48
CA ASP A 95 -13.63 -8.55 -10.25
C ASP A 95 -12.40 -8.44 -9.34
N VAL A 96 -12.51 -7.60 -8.31
CA VAL A 96 -11.43 -7.35 -7.34
C VAL A 96 -12.00 -7.26 -5.93
N VAL A 97 -11.32 -7.89 -4.99
CA VAL A 97 -11.51 -7.63 -3.56
C VAL A 97 -10.38 -6.73 -3.07
N MET A 98 -10.75 -5.56 -2.56
CA MET A 98 -9.81 -4.65 -1.90
C MET A 98 -9.80 -4.95 -0.40
N LEU A 99 -8.69 -5.58 0.07
CA LEU A 99 -8.54 -6.11 1.43
C LEU A 99 -7.71 -5.16 2.29
N ALA A 100 -8.28 -4.70 3.41
CA ALA A 100 -7.65 -3.79 4.37
C ALA A 100 -7.99 -4.20 5.81
N THR A 101 -7.37 -5.27 6.30
CA THR A 101 -7.70 -5.85 7.62
C THR A 101 -6.51 -5.93 8.56
N GLN A 102 -5.37 -6.46 8.12
CA GLN A 102 -4.14 -6.63 8.89
C GLN A 102 -2.92 -6.46 8.00
N SER A 103 -1.72 -6.43 8.58
CA SER A 103 -0.47 -6.10 7.92
C SER A 103 0.33 -7.30 7.42
N PHE A 104 0.13 -8.48 8.01
CA PHE A 104 0.95 -9.66 7.75
C PHE A 104 0.16 -10.80 7.11
N ILE A 105 0.81 -11.56 6.22
CA ILE A 105 0.20 -12.68 5.50
C ILE A 105 -0.40 -13.75 6.42
N PRO A 106 0.27 -14.19 7.50
CA PRO A 106 -0.34 -15.18 8.40
C PRO A 106 -1.70 -14.76 8.97
N GLU A 107 -1.92 -13.44 9.15
CA GLU A 107 -3.16 -12.89 9.70
C GLU A 107 -4.29 -12.79 8.68
N ILE A 108 -3.95 -12.65 7.39
CA ILE A 108 -4.92 -12.45 6.29
C ILE A 108 -4.98 -13.61 5.31
N TYR A 109 -4.20 -14.67 5.53
CA TYR A 109 -4.10 -15.81 4.61
C TYR A 109 -5.46 -16.41 4.27
N ASP A 110 -6.26 -16.74 5.27
CA ASP A 110 -7.60 -17.34 5.09
C ASP A 110 -8.54 -16.39 4.35
N GLN A 111 -8.42 -15.09 4.59
CA GLN A 111 -9.22 -14.06 3.90
C GLN A 111 -8.83 -13.99 2.42
N MET A 112 -7.54 -13.97 2.11
CA MET A 112 -7.05 -13.99 0.73
C MET A 112 -7.45 -15.28 0.01
N ALA A 113 -7.26 -16.45 0.65
CA ALA A 113 -7.63 -17.74 0.08
C ALA A 113 -9.13 -17.78 -0.26
N MET A 114 -9.99 -17.32 0.63
CA MET A 114 -11.44 -17.22 0.39
C MET A 114 -11.78 -16.33 -0.81
N CYS A 115 -11.11 -15.20 -0.96
CA CYS A 115 -11.31 -14.30 -2.11
C CYS A 115 -10.88 -14.98 -3.43
N ILE A 116 -9.73 -15.64 -3.42
CA ILE A 116 -9.19 -16.38 -4.57
C ILE A 116 -10.15 -17.53 -4.95
N GLU A 117 -10.64 -18.28 -3.96
CA GLU A 117 -11.60 -19.39 -4.19
C GLU A 117 -12.92 -18.90 -4.78
N ALA A 118 -13.34 -17.69 -4.45
CA ALA A 118 -14.49 -17.04 -5.05
C ALA A 118 -14.24 -16.53 -6.49
N GLY A 119 -13.01 -16.68 -7.01
CA GLY A 119 -12.63 -16.26 -8.36
C GLY A 119 -12.38 -14.74 -8.50
N ALA A 120 -12.04 -14.07 -7.41
CA ALA A 120 -11.76 -12.64 -7.41
C ALA A 120 -10.25 -12.35 -7.35
N ASN A 121 -9.79 -11.35 -8.10
CA ASN A 121 -8.46 -10.79 -7.87
C ASN A 121 -8.40 -10.15 -6.47
N VAL A 122 -7.23 -10.23 -5.83
CA VAL A 122 -7.01 -9.67 -4.48
C VAL A 122 -5.99 -8.56 -4.56
N LEU A 123 -6.39 -7.38 -4.13
CA LEU A 123 -5.53 -6.22 -4.00
C LEU A 123 -5.58 -5.75 -2.54
N THR A 124 -4.46 -5.83 -1.83
CA THR A 124 -4.42 -5.51 -0.40
C THR A 124 -3.42 -4.42 -0.07
N ILE A 125 -3.67 -3.68 1.01
CA ILE A 125 -2.72 -2.73 1.61
C ILE A 125 -1.93 -3.36 2.77
N SER A 126 -2.03 -4.68 2.96
CA SER A 126 -1.14 -5.40 3.87
C SER A 126 0.31 -5.19 3.42
N GLU A 127 1.10 -4.58 4.27
CA GLU A 127 2.45 -4.13 3.95
C GLU A 127 3.34 -5.30 3.52
N GLU A 128 3.19 -6.47 4.13
CA GLU A 128 3.98 -7.64 3.74
C GLU A 128 3.69 -8.09 2.31
N THR A 129 2.46 -7.91 1.82
CA THR A 129 2.02 -8.48 0.54
C THR A 129 2.66 -7.83 -0.69
N PHE A 130 3.25 -6.65 -0.59
CA PHE A 130 3.91 -6.03 -1.74
C PHE A 130 5.20 -6.79 -2.16
N PHE A 131 5.89 -7.50 -1.21
CA PHE A 131 6.99 -8.43 -1.50
C PHE A 131 7.12 -9.49 -0.41
N PRO A 132 6.27 -10.53 -0.38
CA PRO A 132 6.15 -11.46 0.74
C PRO A 132 7.17 -12.62 0.74
N TRP A 133 7.97 -12.75 -0.33
CA TRP A 133 8.88 -13.89 -0.51
C TRP A 133 9.98 -13.98 0.55
N ASN A 134 10.34 -12.86 1.19
CA ASN A 134 11.39 -12.81 2.20
C ASN A 134 10.91 -13.22 3.60
N THR A 135 9.62 -13.03 3.89
CA THR A 135 9.07 -13.13 5.26
C THR A 135 8.07 -14.27 5.39
N SER A 136 7.26 -14.53 4.37
CA SER A 136 6.25 -15.60 4.37
C SER A 136 6.30 -16.49 3.11
N PRO A 137 7.47 -17.08 2.74
CA PRO A 137 7.63 -17.77 1.46
C PRO A 137 6.69 -18.97 1.29
N THR A 138 6.44 -19.72 2.34
CA THR A 138 5.57 -20.92 2.30
C THR A 138 4.12 -20.55 2.01
N LEU A 139 3.57 -19.59 2.76
CA LEU A 139 2.19 -19.12 2.58
C LEU A 139 2.02 -18.41 1.24
N THR A 140 3.01 -17.62 0.85
CA THR A 140 3.06 -16.98 -0.47
C THR A 140 2.99 -17.98 -1.60
N ALA A 141 3.80 -19.06 -1.54
CA ALA A 141 3.78 -20.12 -2.54
C ALA A 141 2.44 -20.90 -2.57
N GLN A 142 1.75 -20.99 -1.44
CA GLN A 142 0.41 -21.60 -1.40
C GLN A 142 -0.63 -20.68 -2.07
N LEU A 143 -0.62 -19.39 -1.75
CA LEU A 143 -1.50 -18.38 -2.39
C LEU A 143 -1.23 -18.29 -3.90
N ASP A 144 0.04 -18.32 -4.32
CA ASP A 144 0.43 -18.27 -5.72
C ASP A 144 -0.14 -19.46 -6.51
N ARG A 145 0.00 -20.68 -5.98
CA ARG A 145 -0.58 -21.88 -6.61
C ARG A 145 -2.10 -21.80 -6.68
N LEU A 146 -2.75 -21.35 -5.60
CA LEU A 146 -4.20 -21.23 -5.55
C LEU A 146 -4.71 -20.18 -6.55
N ALA A 147 -4.06 -19.01 -6.59
CA ALA A 147 -4.40 -17.93 -7.51
C ALA A 147 -4.22 -18.36 -8.98
N LYS A 148 -3.11 -19.03 -9.32
CA LYS A 148 -2.88 -19.61 -10.65
C LYS A 148 -3.95 -20.64 -11.03
N ALA A 149 -4.33 -21.51 -10.11
CA ALA A 149 -5.38 -22.51 -10.35
C ALA A 149 -6.77 -21.91 -10.57
N ARG A 150 -7.03 -20.74 -10.00
CA ARG A 150 -8.30 -19.99 -10.15
C ARG A 150 -8.26 -18.94 -11.25
N GLY A 151 -7.11 -18.69 -11.89
CA GLY A 151 -6.96 -17.69 -12.94
C GLY A 151 -7.06 -16.25 -12.44
N VAL A 152 -6.69 -15.97 -11.19
CA VAL A 152 -6.76 -14.65 -10.56
C VAL A 152 -5.41 -14.19 -10.05
N THR A 153 -5.27 -12.88 -9.82
CA THR A 153 -4.04 -12.24 -9.36
C THR A 153 -4.17 -11.78 -7.92
N VAL A 154 -3.09 -11.93 -7.15
CA VAL A 154 -2.93 -11.38 -5.81
C VAL A 154 -1.75 -10.43 -5.81
N THR A 155 -1.94 -9.22 -5.31
CA THR A 155 -0.85 -8.24 -5.15
C THR A 155 -1.07 -7.34 -3.95
N GLY A 156 0.02 -6.78 -3.44
CA GLY A 156 -0.01 -5.65 -2.52
C GLY A 156 -0.22 -4.33 -3.25
N GLY A 157 -0.33 -3.26 -2.51
CA GLY A 157 -0.42 -1.89 -3.00
C GLY A 157 -0.35 -0.90 -1.84
N GLY A 158 -0.42 0.39 -2.15
CA GLY A 158 -0.37 1.42 -1.13
C GLY A 158 0.84 2.35 -1.29
N HIS A 159 1.15 3.10 -0.24
CA HIS A 159 2.20 4.12 -0.22
C HIS A 159 3.56 3.62 -0.74
N GLN A 160 3.96 2.43 -0.31
CA GLN A 160 5.22 1.77 -0.63
C GLN A 160 5.43 1.51 -2.13
N ASP A 161 4.35 1.36 -2.88
CA ASP A 161 4.38 1.07 -4.31
C ASP A 161 5.22 2.10 -5.09
N SER A 162 4.81 3.37 -5.07
CA SER A 162 5.55 4.43 -5.76
C SER A 162 6.76 4.91 -4.98
N PHE A 163 6.60 5.14 -3.67
CA PHE A 163 7.60 5.89 -2.90
C PHE A 163 8.80 5.05 -2.45
N TRP A 164 8.62 3.74 -2.25
CA TRP A 164 9.70 2.88 -1.77
C TRP A 164 10.23 1.92 -2.83
N ILE A 165 9.45 1.63 -3.88
CA ILE A 165 9.85 0.67 -4.90
C ILE A 165 10.07 1.34 -6.26
N HIS A 166 9.01 1.84 -6.93
CA HIS A 166 9.15 2.27 -8.32
C HIS A 166 10.02 3.51 -8.52
N GLN A 167 9.89 4.55 -7.67
CA GLN A 167 10.75 5.73 -7.76
C GLN A 167 12.21 5.38 -7.49
N VAL A 168 12.45 4.54 -6.48
CA VAL A 168 13.82 4.13 -6.10
C VAL A 168 14.43 3.25 -7.18
N ALA A 169 13.71 2.25 -7.69
CA ALA A 169 14.19 1.40 -8.77
C ALA A 169 14.50 2.21 -10.05
N ALA A 170 13.66 3.20 -10.39
CA ALA A 170 13.90 4.10 -11.50
C ALA A 170 15.16 4.96 -11.29
N LEU A 171 15.36 5.47 -10.06
CA LEU A 171 16.55 6.24 -9.71
C LEU A 171 17.82 5.37 -9.75
N MET A 172 17.75 4.13 -9.22
CA MET A 172 18.84 3.16 -9.33
C MET A 172 19.25 2.88 -10.78
N GLY A 173 18.27 2.83 -11.70
CA GLY A 173 18.50 2.64 -13.13
C GLY A 173 19.24 3.79 -13.81
N ALA A 174 19.39 4.95 -13.16
CA ALA A 174 20.18 6.08 -13.64
C ALA A 174 21.67 6.02 -13.20
N SER A 175 22.05 5.06 -12.35
CA SER A 175 23.43 4.85 -11.90
C SER A 175 24.12 3.77 -12.74
N HIS A 176 25.36 4.01 -13.12
CA HIS A 176 26.23 3.01 -13.77
C HIS A 176 26.74 1.96 -12.78
N ARG A 177 27.11 2.38 -11.56
CA ARG A 177 27.54 1.54 -10.47
C ARG A 177 26.87 2.00 -9.17
N ILE A 178 26.44 1.06 -8.37
CA ILE A 178 25.89 1.30 -7.03
C ILE A 178 26.79 0.61 -6.00
N ASP A 179 27.24 1.37 -5.01
CA ASP A 179 27.97 0.86 -3.86
C ASP A 179 27.05 0.66 -2.66
N SER A 180 26.11 1.61 -2.44
CA SER A 180 25.06 1.45 -1.43
C SER A 180 23.79 2.26 -1.74
N VAL A 181 22.67 1.80 -1.19
CA VAL A 181 21.37 2.50 -1.21
C VAL A 181 20.90 2.68 0.23
N LYS A 182 20.53 3.91 0.59
CA LYS A 182 20.00 4.23 1.91
C LYS A 182 18.63 4.90 1.78
N GLY A 183 17.62 4.30 2.39
CA GLY A 183 16.28 4.86 2.48
C GLY A 183 15.96 5.29 3.91
N TYR A 184 15.21 6.36 4.03
CA TYR A 184 14.63 6.85 5.29
C TYR A 184 13.20 7.31 5.05
N ALA A 185 12.26 6.74 5.80
CA ALA A 185 10.85 7.13 5.75
C ALA A 185 10.31 7.37 7.16
N THR A 186 9.43 8.35 7.30
CA THR A 186 8.70 8.58 8.56
C THR A 186 7.21 8.64 8.31
N TRP A 187 6.43 8.30 9.32
CA TRP A 187 4.99 8.40 9.29
C TRP A 187 4.42 8.67 10.71
N ASN A 188 3.31 9.40 10.75
CA ASN A 188 2.65 9.75 12.00
C ASN A 188 1.81 8.58 12.52
N ALA A 189 2.29 7.89 13.56
CA ALA A 189 1.57 6.77 14.16
C ALA A 189 0.21 7.19 14.74
N ASP A 190 0.06 8.44 15.16
CA ASP A 190 -1.16 8.97 15.79
C ASP A 190 -2.37 9.08 14.84
N GLU A 191 -2.14 9.06 13.52
CA GLU A 191 -3.22 9.08 12.49
C GLU A 191 -3.92 7.73 12.31
N TYR A 192 -3.29 6.63 12.79
CA TYR A 192 -3.77 5.27 12.55
C TYR A 192 -4.54 4.67 13.73
N GLY A 193 -4.66 5.41 14.84
CA GLY A 193 -5.50 5.05 15.98
C GLY A 193 -4.79 4.31 17.11
N ALA A 194 -5.52 4.07 18.20
CA ALA A 194 -4.98 3.58 19.47
C ALA A 194 -4.30 2.20 19.37
N ASP A 195 -4.78 1.31 18.51
CA ASP A 195 -4.17 -0.03 18.33
C ASP A 195 -2.74 0.11 17.79
N VAL A 196 -2.53 0.99 16.81
CA VAL A 196 -1.20 1.27 16.24
C VAL A 196 -0.29 1.93 17.26
N ILE A 197 -0.80 2.89 18.02
CA ILE A 197 -0.07 3.56 19.11
C ILE A 197 0.45 2.53 20.12
N THR A 198 -0.38 1.55 20.50
CA THR A 198 0.01 0.50 21.43
C THR A 198 1.11 -0.40 20.84
N THR A 199 1.00 -0.81 19.59
CA THR A 199 2.02 -1.63 18.92
C THR A 199 3.34 -0.88 18.70
N LYS A 200 3.32 0.45 18.72
CA LYS A 200 4.50 1.31 18.63
C LYS A 200 5.09 1.68 20.00
N HIS A 201 4.64 1.03 21.09
CA HIS A 201 5.14 1.24 22.46
C HIS A 201 5.06 2.68 22.96
N VAL A 202 4.13 3.46 22.42
CA VAL A 202 3.97 4.88 22.76
C VAL A 202 3.51 5.04 24.21
N GLY A 203 4.22 5.87 24.95
CA GLY A 203 3.97 6.14 26.38
C GLY A 203 4.75 5.24 27.34
N GLU A 204 5.50 4.25 26.84
CA GLU A 204 6.37 3.44 27.66
C GLU A 204 7.63 4.20 28.10
N THR A 205 8.25 3.74 29.20
CA THR A 205 9.58 4.23 29.57
C THR A 205 10.63 3.60 28.66
N LEU A 206 11.78 4.29 28.48
CA LEU A 206 12.89 3.73 27.69
C LEU A 206 13.34 2.36 28.23
N GLU A 207 13.42 2.21 29.57
CA GLU A 207 13.77 0.95 30.21
C GLU A 207 12.76 -0.18 29.91
N ALA A 208 11.46 0.11 29.92
CA ALA A 208 10.43 -0.86 29.59
C ALA A 208 10.52 -1.30 28.12
N PHE A 209 10.76 -0.36 27.21
CA PHE A 209 10.98 -0.63 25.80
C PHE A 209 12.22 -1.52 25.57
N GLU A 210 13.37 -1.17 26.14
CA GLU A 210 14.60 -1.93 25.99
C GLU A 210 14.47 -3.36 26.52
N ASN A 211 13.82 -3.54 27.69
CA ASN A 211 13.57 -4.86 28.26
C ASN A 211 12.54 -5.67 27.43
N GLY A 212 11.52 -5.03 26.89
CA GLY A 212 10.49 -5.69 26.08
C GLY A 212 10.97 -6.08 24.68
N THR A 213 11.89 -5.31 24.10
CA THR A 213 12.43 -5.58 22.76
C THR A 213 13.66 -6.52 22.77
N ALA A 214 14.36 -6.64 23.90
CA ALA A 214 15.55 -7.49 24.01
C ALA A 214 15.23 -9.00 23.93
N ASP A 215 14.05 -9.43 24.36
CA ASP A 215 13.63 -10.83 24.41
C ASP A 215 12.64 -11.24 23.29
N ALA A 216 12.18 -10.29 22.50
CA ALA A 216 11.29 -10.58 21.39
C ALA A 216 12.08 -10.95 20.13
N ASP A 217 11.75 -12.11 19.53
CA ASP A 217 12.02 -12.27 18.10
C ASP A 217 11.46 -11.01 17.40
N ALA A 218 12.33 -10.14 16.91
CA ALA A 218 11.92 -8.89 16.33
C ALA A 218 10.82 -9.18 15.29
N PRO A 219 9.64 -8.52 15.39
CA PRO A 219 8.58 -8.77 14.42
C PRO A 219 9.12 -8.51 13.02
N PRO A 220 8.62 -9.21 11.99
CA PRO A 220 9.05 -8.97 10.62
C PRO A 220 8.89 -7.48 10.31
N THR A 221 9.97 -6.87 9.87
CA THR A 221 10.01 -5.45 9.53
C THR A 221 9.60 -5.25 8.08
N TYR A 222 8.91 -4.18 7.77
CA TYR A 222 8.51 -3.88 6.39
C TYR A 222 9.71 -3.51 5.51
N GLY A 223 10.80 -3.04 6.10
CA GLY A 223 12.05 -2.72 5.42
C GLY A 223 12.63 -3.93 4.69
N ARG A 224 12.57 -5.11 5.29
CA ARG A 224 13.01 -6.35 4.64
C ARG A 224 12.26 -6.64 3.32
N ASN A 225 10.96 -6.36 3.27
CA ASN A 225 10.17 -6.52 2.06
C ASN A 225 10.55 -5.46 1.01
N VAL A 226 10.75 -4.19 1.42
CA VAL A 226 11.20 -3.10 0.53
C VAL A 226 12.53 -3.45 -0.12
N LEU A 227 13.54 -3.80 0.70
CA LEU A 227 14.88 -4.11 0.21
C LEU A 227 14.90 -5.35 -0.69
N GLY A 228 14.05 -6.35 -0.37
CA GLY A 228 13.88 -7.52 -1.22
C GLY A 228 13.30 -7.20 -2.60
N ALA A 229 12.29 -6.34 -2.65
CA ALA A 229 11.70 -5.89 -3.91
C ALA A 229 12.71 -5.11 -4.75
N LEU A 230 13.50 -4.21 -4.14
CA LEU A 230 14.56 -3.47 -4.84
C LEU A 230 15.69 -4.38 -5.36
N ALA A 231 16.08 -5.39 -4.57
CA ALA A 231 17.04 -6.40 -5.01
C ALA A 231 16.50 -7.19 -6.22
N GLN A 232 15.26 -7.65 -6.15
CA GLN A 232 14.62 -8.38 -7.24
C GLN A 232 14.51 -7.52 -8.51
N ALA A 233 14.07 -6.26 -8.39
CA ALA A 233 13.97 -5.31 -9.50
C ALA A 233 15.34 -5.07 -10.20
N SER A 234 16.44 -5.23 -9.45
CA SER A 234 17.81 -5.02 -9.93
C SER A 234 18.58 -6.31 -10.20
N SER A 235 17.92 -7.47 -10.10
CA SER A 235 18.55 -8.80 -10.26
C SER A 235 19.75 -9.04 -9.31
N LEU A 236 19.68 -8.50 -8.09
CA LEU A 236 20.69 -8.68 -7.05
C LEU A 236 20.31 -9.85 -6.14
N THR A 237 21.33 -10.51 -5.59
CA THR A 237 21.17 -11.70 -4.75
C THR A 237 21.42 -11.36 -3.27
N PRO A 238 20.40 -11.27 -2.41
CA PRO A 238 20.58 -11.08 -0.98
C PRO A 238 21.36 -12.24 -0.35
N VAL A 239 22.40 -11.92 0.47
CA VAL A 239 23.23 -12.91 1.16
C VAL A 239 23.19 -12.80 2.69
N SER A 240 22.87 -11.63 3.22
CA SER A 240 22.65 -11.46 4.66
C SER A 240 21.68 -10.33 4.97
N TRP A 241 21.03 -10.47 6.13
CA TRP A 241 20.05 -9.52 6.66
C TRP A 241 20.37 -9.20 8.10
N GLU A 242 20.28 -7.93 8.45
CA GLU A 242 20.38 -7.42 9.81
C GLU A 242 19.17 -6.53 10.06
N ALA A 243 18.53 -6.64 11.22
CA ALA A 243 17.43 -5.77 11.63
C ALA A 243 17.72 -5.23 13.03
N THR A 244 17.45 -3.96 13.24
CA THR A 244 17.54 -3.32 14.56
C THR A 244 16.31 -2.43 14.77
N VAL A 245 15.88 -2.30 16.02
CA VAL A 245 14.80 -1.42 16.43
C VAL A 245 15.37 -0.35 17.34
N ARG A 246 15.03 0.92 17.15
CA ARG A 246 15.48 2.05 17.95
C ARG A 246 14.29 2.83 18.47
N PRO A 247 14.19 3.09 19.79
CA PRO A 247 13.12 3.92 20.33
C PRO A 247 13.28 5.36 19.85
N VAL A 248 12.16 6.02 19.58
CA VAL A 248 12.10 7.47 19.38
C VAL A 248 11.63 8.09 20.68
N VAL A 249 12.45 8.99 21.25
CA VAL A 249 12.20 9.68 22.52
C VAL A 249 12.37 11.16 22.30
N VAL A 250 11.52 11.97 22.92
CA VAL A 250 11.63 13.44 22.88
C VAL A 250 11.90 14.02 24.26
N ASP A 251 12.51 15.19 24.31
CA ASP A 251 12.90 15.90 25.52
C ASP A 251 11.84 16.89 26.04
N HIS A 252 10.66 16.91 25.43
CA HIS A 252 9.54 17.75 25.79
C HIS A 252 8.21 16.99 25.72
N ASP A 253 7.20 17.49 26.42
CA ASP A 253 5.85 16.91 26.40
C ASP A 253 5.23 17.00 25.02
N ARG A 254 4.57 15.93 24.59
CA ARG A 254 3.95 15.81 23.25
C ARG A 254 2.49 15.36 23.33
N PRO A 255 1.53 16.06 22.70
CA PRO A 255 0.15 15.61 22.68
C PRO A 255 -0.02 14.40 21.76
N SER A 256 -0.82 13.41 22.18
CA SER A 256 -1.32 12.33 21.32
C SER A 256 -2.85 12.46 21.22
N GLN A 257 -3.34 12.55 19.98
CA GLN A 257 -4.77 12.62 19.69
C GLN A 257 -5.45 11.27 19.94
N SER A 258 -4.80 10.18 19.51
CA SER A 258 -5.31 8.82 19.66
C SER A 258 -5.41 8.36 21.12
N LEU A 259 -4.49 8.83 21.99
CA LEU A 259 -4.54 8.56 23.42
C LEU A 259 -5.39 9.61 24.18
N GLY A 260 -5.66 10.76 23.57
CA GLY A 260 -6.34 11.87 24.25
C GLY A 260 -5.58 12.44 25.44
N SER A 261 -4.25 12.28 25.46
CA SER A 261 -3.38 12.66 26.58
C SER A 261 -2.04 13.24 26.13
N MET A 262 -1.32 13.87 27.06
CA MET A 262 0.07 14.29 26.87
C MET A 262 1.02 13.14 27.15
N LEU A 263 1.97 12.90 26.26
CA LEU A 263 3.14 12.06 26.47
C LEU A 263 4.21 12.88 27.16
N ALA A 264 4.70 12.42 28.31
CA ALA A 264 5.69 13.14 29.08
C ALA A 264 7.07 13.12 28.39
N ALA A 265 7.85 14.15 28.59
CA ALA A 265 9.25 14.18 28.17
C ALA A 265 10.01 12.94 28.68
N GLY A 266 10.85 12.36 27.86
CA GLY A 266 11.63 11.15 28.16
C GLY A 266 10.90 9.83 27.96
N THR A 267 9.61 9.83 27.59
CA THR A 267 8.91 8.61 27.22
C THR A 267 9.11 8.26 25.74
N VAL A 268 8.92 6.98 25.40
CA VAL A 268 8.93 6.51 24.03
C VAL A 268 7.68 7.04 23.32
N ILE A 269 7.86 7.65 22.16
CA ILE A 269 6.76 8.16 21.32
C ILE A 269 6.58 7.32 20.04
N GLY A 270 7.28 6.22 19.93
CA GLY A 270 7.33 5.31 18.79
C GLY A 270 8.73 4.73 18.61
N TYR A 271 8.97 4.07 17.51
CA TYR A 271 10.28 3.51 17.20
C TYR A 271 10.58 3.52 15.70
N SER A 272 11.86 3.37 15.40
CA SER A 272 12.41 3.21 14.05
C SER A 272 12.86 1.77 13.85
N ASP A 273 12.42 1.16 12.76
CA ASP A 273 12.91 -0.13 12.25
C ASP A 273 14.02 0.14 11.25
N VAL A 274 15.19 -0.49 11.42
CA VAL A 274 16.31 -0.37 10.48
C VAL A 274 16.68 -1.74 9.95
N ASP A 275 16.46 -1.96 8.66
CA ASP A 275 16.86 -3.17 7.95
C ASP A 275 18.10 -2.90 7.10
N THR A 276 19.06 -3.82 7.14
CA THR A 276 20.23 -3.81 6.27
C THR A 276 20.33 -5.12 5.52
N MET A 277 20.49 -5.03 4.21
CA MET A 277 20.68 -6.15 3.29
C MET A 277 22.03 -6.03 2.59
N ARG A 278 22.81 -7.11 2.58
CA ARG A 278 24.01 -7.23 1.76
C ARG A 278 23.74 -8.15 0.58
N THR A 279 24.29 -7.81 -0.58
CA THR A 279 24.14 -8.61 -1.80
C THR A 279 25.44 -9.28 -2.22
N ALA A 280 25.35 -10.38 -2.94
CA ALA A 280 26.51 -11.10 -3.48
C ALA A 280 27.29 -10.27 -4.49
N GLU A 281 26.62 -9.40 -5.22
CA GLU A 281 27.17 -8.52 -6.25
C GLU A 281 27.90 -7.30 -5.68
N GLY A 282 27.78 -7.05 -4.37
CA GLY A 282 28.52 -6.01 -3.62
C GLY A 282 27.67 -4.90 -3.01
N PRO A 283 26.66 -4.34 -3.67
CA PRO A 283 25.82 -3.27 -3.09
C PRO A 283 25.22 -3.62 -1.72
N VAL A 284 25.21 -2.62 -0.82
CA VAL A 284 24.59 -2.72 0.51
C VAL A 284 23.38 -1.80 0.56
N PHE A 285 22.26 -2.32 1.03
CA PHE A 285 21.02 -1.58 1.15
C PHE A 285 20.67 -1.40 2.62
N THR A 286 20.24 -0.22 2.99
CA THR A 286 19.68 0.07 4.33
C THR A 286 18.38 0.84 4.17
N PHE A 287 17.35 0.44 4.90
CA PHE A 287 16.11 1.19 4.99
C PHE A 287 15.71 1.38 6.44
N GLU A 288 15.54 2.61 6.83
CA GLU A 288 15.04 3.01 8.13
C GLU A 288 13.63 3.56 7.99
N MET A 289 12.69 2.98 8.73
CA MET A 289 11.30 3.42 8.77
C MET A 289 10.90 3.76 10.20
N ALA A 290 10.64 5.04 10.49
CA ALA A 290 10.26 5.52 11.79
C ALA A 290 8.76 5.85 11.88
N GLY A 291 8.03 5.11 12.72
CA GLY A 291 6.65 5.38 13.07
C GLY A 291 6.55 5.93 14.50
N TYR A 292 6.13 7.18 14.65
CA TYR A 292 6.05 7.81 15.96
C TYR A 292 4.99 8.93 16.00
N VAL A 293 4.64 9.41 17.20
CA VAL A 293 3.70 10.53 17.36
C VAL A 293 4.37 11.85 16.99
N TYR A 294 3.85 12.52 15.96
CA TYR A 294 4.42 13.77 15.44
C TYR A 294 4.11 14.97 16.33
N GLY A 295 5.02 15.94 16.31
CA GLY A 295 4.79 17.31 16.74
C GLY A 295 4.15 18.15 15.63
N PRO A 296 3.80 19.42 15.94
CA PRO A 296 3.06 20.30 15.03
C PRO A 296 3.82 20.65 13.73
N ASP A 297 5.15 20.61 13.75
CA ASP A 297 5.99 20.98 12.60
C ASP A 297 6.61 19.76 11.89
N GLU A 298 6.19 18.54 12.27
CA GLU A 298 6.67 17.29 11.66
C GLU A 298 5.70 16.82 10.57
N SER A 299 6.24 16.18 9.55
CA SER A 299 5.47 15.59 8.45
C SER A 299 6.15 14.34 7.94
N ASP A 300 5.40 13.51 7.24
CA ASP A 300 5.92 12.31 6.61
C ASP A 300 7.06 12.65 5.66
N LYS A 301 8.14 11.88 5.75
CA LYS A 301 9.33 12.00 4.91
C LYS A 301 9.53 10.73 4.10
N ASN A 302 10.14 10.91 2.93
CA ASN A 302 10.62 9.82 2.11
C ASN A 302 11.90 10.27 1.41
N VAL A 303 13.03 9.75 1.85
CA VAL A 303 14.37 10.16 1.40
C VAL A 303 15.14 8.93 0.97
N TRP A 304 15.80 9.00 -0.17
CA TRP A 304 16.65 7.94 -0.70
C TRP A 304 17.95 8.49 -1.24
N ASP A 305 19.06 7.91 -0.77
CA ASP A 305 20.40 8.20 -1.24
C ASP A 305 20.97 6.97 -1.93
N ILE A 306 21.44 7.14 -3.16
CA ILE A 306 22.18 6.13 -3.90
C ILE A 306 23.62 6.60 -4.02
N TYR A 307 24.53 5.84 -3.48
CA TYR A 307 25.95 6.12 -3.54
C TYR A 307 26.60 5.22 -4.57
N GLY A 308 27.35 5.81 -5.51
CA GLY A 308 27.96 5.07 -6.61
C GLY A 308 28.50 5.97 -7.72
N GLU A 309 28.12 5.69 -8.95
CA GLU A 309 28.54 6.46 -10.11
C GLU A 309 27.35 6.70 -11.07
N PRO A 310 26.78 7.90 -11.05
CA PRO A 310 26.93 8.99 -10.08
C PRO A 310 26.21 8.71 -8.75
N ASP A 311 26.52 9.50 -7.72
CA ASP A 311 25.68 9.60 -6.52
C ASP A 311 24.37 10.29 -6.88
N LEU A 312 23.24 9.79 -6.33
CA LEU A 312 21.92 10.34 -6.59
C LEU A 312 21.16 10.51 -5.28
N HIS A 313 20.31 11.53 -5.23
CA HIS A 313 19.46 11.84 -4.11
C HIS A 313 18.01 12.03 -4.56
N LEU A 314 17.07 11.46 -3.82
CA LEU A 314 15.63 11.64 -3.98
C LEU A 314 15.02 12.03 -2.63
N GLU A 315 14.37 13.15 -2.57
CA GLU A 315 13.56 13.55 -1.42
C GLU A 315 12.15 13.91 -1.91
N ASN A 316 11.15 13.23 -1.37
CA ASN A 316 9.78 13.68 -1.48
C ASN A 316 9.48 14.52 -0.23
N GLY A 317 9.12 15.76 -0.42
CA GLY A 317 8.82 16.68 0.68
C GLY A 317 7.65 16.23 1.56
N VAL A 318 6.58 17.01 1.67
CA VAL A 318 5.39 16.57 2.40
C VAL A 318 4.68 15.44 1.66
N VAL A 319 4.67 14.24 2.23
CA VAL A 319 4.02 13.06 1.64
C VAL A 319 2.92 12.60 2.59
N PRO A 320 1.63 12.90 2.33
CA PRO A 320 0.54 12.44 3.18
C PRO A 320 0.31 10.92 2.99
N SER A 321 1.04 10.10 3.75
CA SER A 321 1.08 8.63 3.58
C SER A 321 -0.31 7.99 3.67
N TYR A 322 -1.14 8.49 4.57
CA TYR A 322 -2.52 8.05 4.72
C TYR A 322 -3.34 8.17 3.42
N THR A 323 -3.31 9.35 2.78
CA THR A 323 -4.04 9.59 1.53
C THR A 323 -3.39 8.88 0.35
N THR A 324 -2.06 8.92 0.26
CA THR A 324 -1.33 8.31 -0.85
C THR A 324 -1.42 6.79 -0.84
N THR A 325 -1.55 6.15 0.32
CA THR A 325 -1.85 4.71 0.42
C THR A 325 -3.16 4.39 -0.31
N CYS A 326 -4.24 5.09 -0.01
CA CYS A 326 -5.52 4.84 -0.67
C CYS A 326 -5.54 5.23 -2.15
N THR A 327 -4.91 6.34 -2.54
CA THR A 327 -4.88 6.76 -3.95
C THR A 327 -4.09 5.79 -4.81
N GLN A 328 -2.96 5.29 -4.34
CA GLN A 328 -2.16 4.29 -5.04
C GLN A 328 -2.89 2.94 -5.09
N TRP A 329 -3.51 2.53 -3.99
CA TRP A 329 -4.32 1.32 -3.93
C TRP A 329 -5.45 1.33 -4.95
N VAL A 330 -6.18 2.43 -5.07
CA VAL A 330 -7.26 2.60 -6.06
C VAL A 330 -6.72 2.63 -7.50
N ASN A 331 -5.63 3.34 -7.76
CA ASN A 331 -5.04 3.42 -9.09
C ASN A 331 -4.47 2.07 -9.58
N ARG A 332 -4.13 1.13 -8.66
CA ARG A 332 -3.63 -0.21 -8.97
C ARG A 332 -4.71 -1.19 -9.43
N VAL A 333 -6.01 -0.88 -9.23
CA VAL A 333 -7.13 -1.77 -9.59
C VAL A 333 -7.09 -2.27 -11.04
N PRO A 334 -6.87 -1.46 -12.07
CA PRO A 334 -6.75 -2.00 -13.42
C PRO A 334 -5.56 -2.93 -13.62
N ASP A 335 -4.44 -2.62 -12.97
CA ASP A 335 -3.21 -3.39 -13.16
C ASP A 335 -3.32 -4.80 -12.55
N VAL A 336 -3.99 -4.96 -11.41
CA VAL A 336 -4.23 -6.29 -10.82
C VAL A 336 -5.15 -7.14 -11.71
N ILE A 337 -6.12 -6.53 -12.39
CA ILE A 337 -6.99 -7.24 -13.33
C ILE A 337 -6.22 -7.67 -14.57
N ASN A 338 -5.31 -6.83 -15.06
CA ASN A 338 -4.53 -7.06 -16.28
C ASN A 338 -3.33 -7.99 -16.07
N ALA A 339 -2.92 -8.21 -14.83
CA ALA A 339 -1.74 -9.01 -14.51
C ALA A 339 -1.98 -10.53 -14.74
N ALA A 340 -0.90 -11.26 -14.92
CA ALA A 340 -0.96 -12.72 -15.00
C ALA A 340 -1.43 -13.34 -13.67
N PRO A 341 -2.17 -14.46 -13.70
CA PRO A 341 -2.59 -15.15 -12.49
C PRO A 341 -1.42 -15.59 -11.61
N GLY A 342 -1.60 -15.43 -10.29
CA GLY A 342 -0.62 -15.76 -9.26
C GLY A 342 -0.39 -14.61 -8.28
N VAL A 343 0.60 -14.76 -7.42
CA VAL A 343 1.10 -13.66 -6.57
C VAL A 343 2.09 -12.85 -7.40
N VAL A 344 1.71 -11.62 -7.74
CA VAL A 344 2.54 -10.67 -8.50
C VAL A 344 2.99 -9.56 -7.56
N THR A 345 4.28 -9.47 -7.32
CA THR A 345 4.88 -8.47 -6.43
C THR A 345 5.00 -7.10 -7.09
N ILE A 346 5.12 -6.05 -6.31
CA ILE A 346 5.10 -4.67 -6.82
C ILE A 346 6.25 -4.40 -7.82
N ASP A 347 7.42 -4.96 -7.61
CA ASP A 347 8.55 -4.87 -8.55
C ASP A 347 8.26 -5.45 -9.95
N GLN A 348 7.27 -6.35 -10.04
CA GLN A 348 6.80 -6.96 -11.29
C GLN A 348 5.59 -6.23 -11.91
N MET A 349 4.95 -5.35 -11.15
CA MET A 349 3.86 -4.52 -11.65
C MET A 349 4.40 -3.32 -12.43
N PRO A 350 3.64 -2.78 -13.40
CA PRO A 350 4.04 -1.52 -14.05
C PRO A 350 4.06 -0.37 -13.03
N PRO A 351 4.94 0.63 -13.20
CA PRO A 351 4.86 1.85 -12.41
C PRO A 351 3.46 2.46 -12.44
N LEU A 352 2.99 2.89 -11.26
CA LEU A 352 1.67 3.51 -11.14
C LEU A 352 1.56 4.77 -12.00
N SER A 353 0.42 4.91 -12.67
CA SER A 353 0.09 6.09 -13.45
C SER A 353 -1.19 6.74 -12.94
N TYR A 354 -1.29 8.07 -13.08
CA TYR A 354 -2.53 8.79 -12.81
C TYR A 354 -3.65 8.31 -13.74
N ARG A 355 -4.79 7.91 -13.16
CA ARG A 355 -5.96 7.43 -13.89
C ARG A 355 -6.99 8.55 -14.00
N ALA A 356 -6.98 9.30 -15.09
CA ALA A 356 -7.89 10.43 -15.31
C ALA A 356 -9.33 10.01 -15.65
N LEU A 357 -9.49 8.82 -16.24
CA LEU A 357 -10.78 8.27 -16.68
C LEU A 357 -11.30 7.22 -15.68
N PRO A 358 -12.56 6.79 -15.80
CA PRO A 358 -13.08 5.64 -15.06
C PRO A 358 -12.19 4.41 -15.23
N LEU A 359 -11.97 3.64 -14.13
CA LEU A 359 -10.91 2.62 -14.07
C LEU A 359 -11.08 1.50 -15.09
N GLN A 360 -12.30 1.16 -15.50
CA GLN A 360 -12.54 0.17 -16.55
C GLN A 360 -11.88 0.54 -17.89
N ARG A 361 -11.59 1.83 -18.13
CA ARG A 361 -10.91 2.27 -19.36
C ARG A 361 -9.44 1.87 -19.45
N TYR A 362 -8.87 1.40 -18.35
CA TYR A 362 -7.48 0.95 -18.25
C TYR A 362 -7.37 -0.57 -18.14
N VAL A 363 -8.49 -1.28 -18.20
CA VAL A 363 -8.53 -2.75 -18.21
C VAL A 363 -8.48 -3.23 -19.66
N HIS A 364 -7.68 -4.28 -19.91
CA HIS A 364 -7.52 -4.84 -21.24
C HIS A 364 -8.83 -5.48 -21.74
N ASP A 365 -9.04 -5.45 -23.05
CA ASP A 365 -10.22 -6.04 -23.70
C ASP A 365 -10.38 -7.52 -23.31
N GLY A 366 -11.61 -7.91 -22.98
CA GLY A 366 -11.94 -9.28 -22.59
C GLY A 366 -11.68 -9.67 -21.13
N MET A 367 -11.05 -8.81 -20.33
CA MET A 367 -10.80 -9.09 -18.91
C MET A 367 -12.02 -8.79 -18.02
N LEU A 368 -12.94 -7.94 -18.47
CA LEU A 368 -14.22 -7.67 -17.79
C LEU A 368 -15.35 -8.37 -18.58
N THR A 369 -15.63 -9.60 -18.25
CA THR A 369 -16.72 -10.39 -18.88
C THR A 369 -18.04 -10.28 -18.13
#